data_872355cc62fe51aac2f3381eb03c2be6
#
_entry.id   872355cc62fe51aac2f3381eb03c2be6
#
_cell.length_a   1.000
_cell.length_b   1.000
_cell.length_c   1.000
_cell.angle_alpha   90.00
_cell.angle_beta   90.00
_cell.angle_gamma   90.00
#
_symmetry.space_group_name_H-M   'P 1'
#
loop_
_entity.id
_entity.type
_entity.pdbx_description
1 polymer ?
#
loop_
_entity_poly.entity_id
_entity_poly.type
_entity_poly.pdbx_seq_one_letter_code
_entity_poly.pdbx_strand_id
1 'polypeptide(L)'
;MKNKQLPRRIGQYLAGLICMAIGLVLLKRTVWGVSPITAVPDAVANITPLTLGNATILLHILCVLGQVLVQKRLTLKSVLCAFVGIPFGYLVDLFMWLWNPTLVLWQKIVCLILGIAVQGFGVALISGCDMMLPAPDELNNVISRRSGKPLSRIKIIADALYVATALILNFVTWLLWPEKLVLSVGISSVVSVFLTGRFVGLSFRLFPKIRMTPFFSSGKK
;
A
#
# COMPACT_ATOMS: atom_id res chain seq x y z
N MET A 1 -1.06 1.90 -31.89
CA MET A 1 -0.82 0.69 -31.10
C MET A 1 -1.06 0.87 -29.58
N LYS A 2 -0.92 2.08 -29.00
CA LYS A 2 -1.15 2.34 -27.55
C LYS A 2 -2.59 2.06 -27.09
N ASN A 3 -3.61 2.35 -27.89
CA ASN A 3 -5.02 2.16 -27.50
C ASN A 3 -5.47 0.70 -27.37
N LYS A 4 -4.89 -0.24 -28.10
CA LYS A 4 -5.28 -1.66 -28.01
C LYS A 4 -4.87 -2.34 -26.68
N GLN A 5 -3.89 -1.80 -25.95
CA GLN A 5 -3.43 -2.36 -24.68
C GLN A 5 -4.11 -1.73 -23.45
N LEU A 6 -4.88 -0.64 -23.62
CA LEU A 6 -5.50 0.08 -22.51
C LEU A 6 -6.46 -0.78 -21.68
N PRO A 7 -7.41 -1.53 -22.27
CA PRO A 7 -8.31 -2.36 -21.46
C PRO A 7 -7.56 -3.44 -20.69
N ARG A 8 -6.51 -4.04 -21.27
CA ARG A 8 -5.66 -5.01 -20.58
C ARG A 8 -4.92 -4.38 -19.39
N ARG A 9 -4.42 -3.14 -19.54
CA ARG A 9 -3.75 -2.39 -18.46
C ARG A 9 -4.71 -2.09 -17.32
N ILE A 10 -5.91 -1.61 -17.65
CA ILE A 10 -6.96 -1.32 -16.65
C ILE A 10 -7.34 -2.60 -15.91
N GLY A 11 -7.59 -3.69 -16.62
CA GLY A 11 -7.92 -4.98 -16.01
C GLY A 11 -6.80 -5.50 -15.09
N GLN A 12 -5.54 -5.43 -15.53
CA GLN A 12 -4.40 -5.81 -14.70
C GLN A 12 -4.24 -4.90 -13.48
N TYR A 13 -4.49 -3.60 -13.63
CA TYR A 13 -4.44 -2.63 -12.54
C TYR A 13 -5.51 -2.91 -11.49
N LEU A 14 -6.75 -3.14 -11.91
CA LEU A 14 -7.86 -3.49 -11.01
C LEU A 14 -7.60 -4.81 -10.29
N ALA A 15 -7.12 -5.83 -11.00
CA ALA A 15 -6.70 -7.09 -10.38
C ALA A 15 -5.59 -6.87 -9.33
N GLY A 16 -4.65 -5.98 -9.61
CA GLY A 16 -3.61 -5.59 -8.66
C GLY A 16 -4.17 -4.93 -7.40
N LEU A 17 -5.13 -4.01 -7.53
CA LEU A 17 -5.80 -3.38 -6.38
C LEU A 17 -6.54 -4.40 -5.53
N ILE A 18 -7.27 -5.33 -6.15
CA ILE A 18 -7.97 -6.41 -5.46
C ILE A 18 -6.99 -7.30 -4.69
N CYS A 19 -5.90 -7.73 -5.32
CA CYS A 19 -4.88 -8.53 -4.65
C CYS A 19 -4.24 -7.75 -3.47
N MET A 20 -3.94 -6.47 -3.64
CA MET A 20 -3.39 -5.66 -2.55
C MET A 20 -4.38 -5.53 -1.38
N ALA A 21 -5.67 -5.31 -1.64
CA ALA A 21 -6.69 -5.21 -0.60
C ALA A 21 -6.87 -6.55 0.14
N ILE A 22 -6.93 -7.66 -0.57
CA ILE A 22 -6.99 -9.01 0.04
C ILE A 22 -5.75 -9.25 0.91
N GLY A 23 -4.54 -8.98 0.39
CA GLY A 23 -3.29 -9.15 1.12
C GLY A 23 -3.25 -8.32 2.41
N LEU A 24 -3.71 -7.07 2.35
CA LEU A 24 -3.83 -6.18 3.51
C LEU A 24 -4.78 -6.77 4.57
N VAL A 25 -5.97 -7.22 4.16
CA VAL A 25 -6.96 -7.80 5.07
C VAL A 25 -6.45 -9.08 5.71
N LEU A 26 -5.79 -9.97 4.96
CA LEU A 26 -5.14 -11.15 5.51
C LEU A 26 -4.14 -10.78 6.60
N LEU A 27 -3.29 -9.77 6.39
CA LEU A 27 -2.34 -9.31 7.40
C LEU A 27 -3.05 -8.72 8.62
N LYS A 28 -4.05 -7.86 8.43
CA LYS A 28 -4.81 -7.25 9.54
C LYS A 28 -5.46 -8.31 10.43
N ARG A 29 -5.99 -9.39 9.86
CA ARG A 29 -6.65 -10.48 10.62
C ARG A 29 -5.69 -11.33 11.45
N THR A 30 -4.38 -11.28 11.18
CA THR A 30 -3.39 -11.97 12.04
C THR A 30 -3.27 -11.32 13.42
N VAL A 31 -3.60 -10.03 13.55
CA VAL A 31 -3.39 -9.20 14.76
C VAL A 31 -1.89 -9.07 15.13
N TRP A 32 -0.98 -9.41 14.22
CA TRP A 32 0.48 -9.28 14.40
C TRP A 32 1.06 -8.02 13.73
N GLY A 33 0.19 -7.05 13.48
CA GLY A 33 0.49 -5.82 12.76
C GLY A 33 0.25 -5.96 11.25
N VAL A 34 0.42 -4.84 10.55
CA VAL A 34 0.23 -4.73 9.11
C VAL A 34 1.50 -4.22 8.44
N SER A 35 1.49 -4.04 7.10
CA SER A 35 2.66 -3.49 6.41
C SER A 35 2.94 -2.03 6.84
N PRO A 36 4.19 -1.52 6.77
CA PRO A 36 4.56 -0.18 7.23
C PRO A 36 3.64 0.93 6.73
N ILE A 37 3.33 0.93 5.44
CA ILE A 37 2.46 1.97 4.81
C ILE A 37 1.05 1.92 5.41
N THR A 38 0.54 0.72 5.71
CA THR A 38 -0.82 0.54 6.25
C THR A 38 -0.90 0.66 7.77
N ALA A 39 0.24 0.71 8.45
CA ALA A 39 0.28 0.81 9.92
C ALA A 39 -0.31 2.13 10.43
N VAL A 40 -0.12 3.25 9.70
CA VAL A 40 -0.71 4.54 10.09
C VAL A 40 -2.22 4.54 9.95
N PRO A 41 -2.83 4.21 8.78
CA PRO A 41 -4.29 4.11 8.69
C PRO A 41 -4.88 3.09 9.65
N ASP A 42 -4.17 2.00 9.93
CA ASP A 42 -4.62 1.02 10.91
C ASP A 42 -4.65 1.57 12.34
N ALA A 43 -3.61 2.29 12.75
CA ALA A 43 -3.57 2.95 14.04
C ALA A 43 -4.69 4.02 14.16
N VAL A 44 -4.92 4.81 13.10
CA VAL A 44 -6.00 5.80 13.04
C VAL A 44 -7.38 5.14 13.16
N ALA A 45 -7.62 4.05 12.43
CA ALA A 45 -8.89 3.33 12.47
C ALA A 45 -9.17 2.70 13.86
N ASN A 46 -8.14 2.33 14.61
CA ASN A 46 -8.30 1.78 15.96
C ASN A 46 -8.74 2.84 16.99
N ILE A 47 -8.39 4.11 16.81
CA ILE A 47 -8.68 5.19 17.76
C ILE A 47 -9.82 6.11 17.35
N THR A 48 -10.23 6.07 16.08
CA THR A 48 -11.29 6.90 15.53
C THR A 48 -12.48 6.04 15.06
N PRO A 49 -13.66 6.63 14.81
CA PRO A 49 -14.78 5.90 14.21
C PRO A 49 -14.58 5.61 12.70
N LEU A 50 -13.42 5.94 12.13
CA LEU A 50 -13.13 5.68 10.73
C LEU A 50 -12.89 4.18 10.51
N THR A 51 -13.36 3.68 9.36
CA THR A 51 -12.98 2.35 8.89
C THR A 51 -11.52 2.33 8.43
N LEU A 52 -10.93 1.13 8.33
CA LEU A 52 -9.58 0.98 7.80
C LEU A 52 -9.47 1.51 6.37
N GLY A 53 -10.51 1.30 5.55
CA GLY A 53 -10.58 1.82 4.19
C GLY A 53 -10.63 3.34 4.15
N ASN A 54 -11.47 3.97 4.98
CA ASN A 54 -11.56 5.43 5.06
C ASN A 54 -10.24 6.06 5.55
N ALA A 55 -9.60 5.47 6.56
CA ALA A 55 -8.28 5.91 7.01
C ALA A 55 -7.20 5.74 5.91
N THR A 56 -7.31 4.68 5.11
CA THR A 56 -6.44 4.46 3.94
C THR A 56 -6.67 5.51 2.86
N ILE A 57 -7.92 5.86 2.55
CA ILE A 57 -8.26 6.97 1.62
C ILE A 57 -7.65 8.27 2.11
N LEU A 58 -7.79 8.58 3.40
CA LEU A 58 -7.22 9.78 4.00
C LEU A 58 -5.69 9.82 3.83
N LEU A 59 -4.99 8.71 4.10
CA LEU A 59 -3.54 8.62 3.86
C LEU A 59 -3.19 8.88 2.39
N HIS A 60 -3.97 8.33 1.43
CA HIS A 60 -3.75 8.57 -0.01
C HIS A 60 -3.89 10.06 -0.36
N ILE A 61 -4.91 10.73 0.17
CA ILE A 61 -5.11 12.17 -0.02
C ILE A 61 -3.93 12.96 0.56
N LEU A 62 -3.49 12.64 1.77
CA LEU A 62 -2.31 13.30 2.39
C LEU A 62 -1.03 13.08 1.58
N CYS A 63 -0.82 11.88 1.03
CA CYS A 63 0.30 11.60 0.15
C CYS A 63 0.22 12.39 -1.16
N VAL A 64 -0.97 12.58 -1.73
CA VAL A 64 -1.16 13.42 -2.93
C VAL A 64 -0.89 14.89 -2.62
N LEU A 65 -1.33 15.39 -1.47
CA LEU A 65 -0.97 16.74 -1.02
C LEU A 65 0.55 16.87 -0.87
N GLY A 66 1.22 15.88 -0.28
CA GLY A 66 2.68 15.81 -0.20
C GLY A 66 3.34 15.83 -1.58
N GLN A 67 2.79 15.10 -2.58
CA GLN A 67 3.28 15.15 -3.95
C GLN A 67 3.19 16.57 -4.54
N VAL A 68 2.06 17.25 -4.36
CA VAL A 68 1.84 18.61 -4.85
C VAL A 68 2.82 19.59 -4.21
N LEU A 69 3.01 19.50 -2.90
CA LEU A 69 3.97 20.36 -2.16
C LEU A 69 5.41 20.16 -2.67
N VAL A 70 5.85 18.91 -2.84
CA VAL A 70 7.19 18.59 -3.34
C VAL A 70 7.38 19.04 -4.78
N GLN A 71 6.39 18.82 -5.65
CA GLN A 71 6.44 19.17 -7.08
C GLN A 71 6.17 20.66 -7.33
N LYS A 72 5.56 21.37 -6.37
CA LYS A 72 5.01 22.74 -6.50
C LYS A 72 4.04 22.90 -7.67
N ARG A 73 3.39 21.81 -8.09
CA ARG A 73 2.38 21.78 -9.16
C ARG A 73 1.44 20.59 -9.01
N LEU A 74 0.19 20.78 -9.36
CA LEU A 74 -0.77 19.69 -9.48
C LEU A 74 -0.58 19.01 -10.83
N THR A 75 -0.23 17.73 -10.83
CA THR A 75 -0.09 16.95 -12.05
C THR A 75 -1.30 16.03 -12.24
N LEU A 76 -1.66 15.76 -13.51
CA LEU A 76 -2.73 14.80 -13.80
C LEU A 76 -2.49 13.45 -13.12
N LYS A 77 -1.22 13.04 -13.03
CA LYS A 77 -0.83 11.80 -12.36
C LYS A 77 -1.15 11.82 -10.87
N SER A 78 -0.91 12.95 -10.18
CA SER A 78 -1.25 13.10 -8.75
C SER A 78 -2.75 13.04 -8.52
N VAL A 79 -3.55 13.68 -9.40
CA VAL A 79 -5.01 13.62 -9.33
C VAL A 79 -5.51 12.19 -9.50
N LEU A 80 -5.00 11.48 -10.51
CA LEU A 80 -5.36 10.08 -10.75
C LEU A 80 -4.97 9.17 -9.58
N CYS A 81 -3.82 9.41 -8.92
CA CYS A 81 -3.44 8.67 -7.71
C CYS A 81 -4.44 8.86 -6.55
N ALA A 82 -5.01 10.07 -6.39
CA ALA A 82 -6.07 10.31 -5.42
C ALA A 82 -7.33 9.50 -5.75
N PHE A 83 -7.75 9.54 -7.01
CA PHE A 83 -8.93 8.79 -7.47
C PHE A 83 -8.79 7.28 -7.28
N VAL A 84 -7.59 6.72 -7.40
CA VAL A 84 -7.34 5.29 -7.17
C VAL A 84 -7.38 4.93 -5.68
N GLY A 85 -7.02 5.84 -4.80
CA GLY A 85 -7.10 5.63 -3.36
C GLY A 85 -8.51 5.33 -2.86
N ILE A 86 -9.53 5.94 -3.51
CA ILE A 86 -10.93 5.77 -3.14
C ILE A 86 -11.43 4.33 -3.35
N PRO A 87 -11.40 3.75 -4.57
CA PRO A 87 -11.83 2.37 -4.77
C PRO A 87 -10.96 1.37 -3.98
N PHE A 88 -9.69 1.65 -3.78
CA PHE A 88 -8.83 0.80 -2.97
C PHE A 88 -9.30 0.75 -1.51
N GLY A 89 -9.61 1.89 -0.90
CA GLY A 89 -10.12 1.92 0.47
C GLY A 89 -11.48 1.21 0.61
N TYR A 90 -12.40 1.42 -0.32
CA TYR A 90 -13.67 0.68 -0.31
C TYR A 90 -13.49 -0.83 -0.53
N LEU A 91 -12.54 -1.26 -1.34
CA LEU A 91 -12.20 -2.69 -1.47
C LEU A 91 -11.66 -3.25 -0.15
N VAL A 92 -10.84 -2.50 0.57
CA VAL A 92 -10.36 -2.91 1.90
C VAL A 92 -11.52 -3.10 2.85
N ASP A 93 -12.43 -2.14 2.95
CA ASP A 93 -13.59 -2.22 3.83
C ASP A 93 -14.53 -3.38 3.43
N LEU A 94 -14.75 -3.57 2.13
CA LEU A 94 -15.54 -4.68 1.61
C LEU A 94 -14.96 -6.04 2.05
N PHE A 95 -13.66 -6.25 1.87
CA PHE A 95 -13.02 -7.50 2.27
C PHE A 95 -12.91 -7.65 3.79
N MET A 96 -12.77 -6.55 4.54
CA MET A 96 -12.85 -6.57 6.00
C MET A 96 -14.24 -7.00 6.49
N TRP A 97 -15.29 -6.58 5.80
CA TRP A 97 -16.67 -6.98 6.12
C TRP A 97 -16.95 -8.43 5.71
N LEU A 98 -16.52 -8.83 4.51
CA LEU A 98 -16.76 -10.18 3.98
C LEU A 98 -16.03 -11.28 4.76
N TRP A 99 -14.88 -10.96 5.35
CA TRP A 99 -14.02 -11.94 5.98
C TRP A 99 -13.57 -11.50 7.38
N ASN A 100 -14.24 -12.02 8.41
CA ASN A 100 -14.00 -11.71 9.80
C ASN A 100 -13.87 -12.97 10.68
N PRO A 101 -12.90 -13.88 10.41
CA PRO A 101 -12.71 -15.09 11.18
C PRO A 101 -11.96 -14.82 12.49
N THR A 102 -12.18 -15.70 13.47
CA THR A 102 -11.27 -15.88 14.59
C THR A 102 -10.18 -16.89 14.19
N LEU A 103 -8.94 -16.41 14.08
CA LEU A 103 -7.83 -17.24 13.59
C LEU A 103 -7.08 -17.89 14.76
N VAL A 104 -6.82 -19.20 14.66
CA VAL A 104 -5.88 -19.91 15.54
C VAL A 104 -4.43 -19.69 15.03
N LEU A 105 -3.44 -20.04 15.87
CA LEU A 105 -2.03 -19.68 15.62
C LEU A 105 -1.51 -20.11 14.24
N TRP A 106 -1.76 -21.34 13.83
CA TRP A 106 -1.28 -21.83 12.52
C TRP A 106 -1.95 -21.10 11.34
N GLN A 107 -3.24 -20.74 11.47
CA GLN A 107 -3.96 -19.96 10.46
C GLN A 107 -3.38 -18.54 10.35
N LYS A 108 -2.97 -17.93 11.48
CA LYS A 108 -2.29 -16.62 11.46
C LYS A 108 -0.97 -16.68 10.69
N ILE A 109 -0.20 -17.76 10.87
CA ILE A 109 1.06 -17.97 10.11
C ILE A 109 0.78 -18.09 8.62
N VAL A 110 -0.22 -18.89 8.24
CA VAL A 110 -0.63 -19.04 6.82
C VAL A 110 -1.11 -17.71 6.26
N CYS A 111 -1.98 -16.98 6.98
CA CYS A 111 -2.47 -15.67 6.57
C CYS A 111 -1.35 -14.62 6.46
N LEU A 112 -0.33 -14.68 7.32
CA LEU A 112 0.84 -13.81 7.22
C LEU A 112 1.60 -14.05 5.91
N ILE A 113 1.93 -15.29 5.61
CA ILE A 113 2.70 -15.65 4.42
C ILE A 113 1.89 -15.35 3.15
N LEU A 114 0.63 -15.79 3.10
CA LEU A 114 -0.27 -15.55 1.97
C LEU A 114 -0.56 -14.05 1.80
N GLY A 115 -0.77 -13.33 2.90
CA GLY A 115 -1.03 -11.89 2.88
C GLY A 115 0.13 -11.13 2.23
N ILE A 116 1.37 -11.41 2.64
CA ILE A 116 2.56 -10.78 2.04
C ILE A 116 2.74 -11.20 0.57
N ALA A 117 2.53 -12.48 0.25
CA ALA A 117 2.67 -12.98 -1.12
C ALA A 117 1.63 -12.34 -2.06
N VAL A 118 0.35 -12.33 -1.68
CA VAL A 118 -0.75 -11.76 -2.46
C VAL A 118 -0.60 -10.24 -2.59
N GLN A 119 -0.21 -9.56 -1.51
CA GLN A 119 0.07 -8.13 -1.54
C GLN A 119 1.25 -7.82 -2.48
N GLY A 120 2.34 -8.58 -2.40
CA GLY A 120 3.50 -8.43 -3.28
C GLY A 120 3.16 -8.70 -4.75
N PHE A 121 2.31 -9.69 -5.03
CA PHE A 121 1.78 -9.96 -6.37
C PHE A 121 0.93 -8.80 -6.87
N GLY A 122 0.04 -8.24 -6.03
CA GLY A 122 -0.75 -7.05 -6.35
C GLY A 122 0.11 -5.85 -6.71
N VAL A 123 1.17 -5.58 -5.93
CA VAL A 123 2.16 -4.53 -6.22
C VAL A 123 2.86 -4.79 -7.56
N ALA A 124 3.21 -6.05 -7.88
CA ALA A 124 3.83 -6.41 -9.15
C ALA A 124 2.88 -6.15 -10.33
N LEU A 125 1.59 -6.49 -10.20
CA LEU A 125 0.57 -6.22 -11.21
C LEU A 125 0.44 -4.72 -11.49
N ILE A 126 0.32 -3.89 -10.45
CA ILE A 126 0.18 -2.43 -10.58
C ILE A 126 1.44 -1.83 -11.18
N SER A 127 2.62 -2.19 -10.65
CA SER A 127 3.89 -1.68 -11.16
C SER A 127 4.17 -2.11 -12.60
N GLY A 128 3.72 -3.32 -12.96
CA GLY A 128 3.87 -3.87 -14.32
C GLY A 128 3.02 -3.18 -15.37
N CYS A 129 1.90 -2.55 -14.98
CA CYS A 129 1.04 -1.80 -15.90
C CYS A 129 1.69 -0.50 -16.39
N ASP A 130 2.65 0.05 -15.64
CA ASP A 130 3.25 1.37 -15.86
C ASP A 130 2.22 2.50 -16.11
N MET A 131 1.09 2.42 -15.40
CA MET A 131 0.07 3.47 -15.41
C MET A 131 0.33 4.47 -14.29
N MET A 132 0.04 4.09 -13.06
CA MET A 132 0.31 4.89 -11.87
C MET A 132 0.51 3.99 -10.67
N LEU A 133 1.31 4.41 -9.72
CA LEU A 133 1.50 3.73 -8.45
C LEU A 133 0.48 4.25 -7.42
N PRO A 134 0.20 3.48 -6.35
CA PRO A 134 -0.51 4.00 -5.18
C PRO A 134 0.13 5.29 -4.68
N ALA A 135 -0.68 6.20 -4.12
CA ALA A 135 -0.22 7.54 -3.76
C ALA A 135 1.02 7.57 -2.83
N PRO A 136 1.17 6.67 -1.83
CA PRO A 136 2.37 6.64 -1.01
C PRO A 136 3.64 6.27 -1.80
N ASP A 137 3.56 5.28 -2.70
CA ASP A 137 4.71 4.86 -3.52
C ASP A 137 5.05 5.93 -4.58
N GLU A 138 4.05 6.61 -5.14
CA GLU A 138 4.29 7.72 -6.07
C GLU A 138 4.90 8.93 -5.35
N LEU A 139 4.52 9.21 -4.10
CA LEU A 139 5.17 10.23 -3.28
C LEU A 139 6.67 9.93 -3.11
N ASN A 140 7.01 8.68 -2.82
CA ASN A 140 8.40 8.25 -2.72
C ASN A 140 9.17 8.46 -4.04
N ASN A 141 8.53 8.16 -5.18
CA ASN A 141 9.11 8.43 -6.51
C ASN A 141 9.34 9.92 -6.76
N VAL A 142 8.38 10.76 -6.40
CA VAL A 142 8.47 12.22 -6.55
C VAL A 142 9.61 12.77 -5.72
N ILE A 143 9.71 12.36 -4.45
CA ILE A 143 10.81 12.77 -3.55
C ILE A 143 12.16 12.30 -4.10
N SER A 144 12.24 11.05 -4.57
CA SER A 144 13.46 10.49 -5.17
C SER A 144 13.93 11.30 -6.36
N ARG A 145 13.03 11.61 -7.30
CA ARG A 145 13.33 12.43 -8.49
C ARG A 145 13.75 13.85 -8.13
N ARG A 146 13.13 14.46 -7.12
CA ARG A 146 13.42 15.85 -6.72
C ARG A 146 14.72 15.96 -5.92
N SER A 147 15.02 14.97 -5.07
CA SER A 147 16.22 14.97 -4.21
C SER A 147 17.45 14.37 -4.89
N GLY A 148 17.30 13.70 -6.03
CA GLY A 148 18.37 12.94 -6.69
C GLY A 148 18.83 11.69 -5.93
N LYS A 149 18.17 11.35 -4.82
CA LYS A 149 18.51 10.18 -4.00
C LYS A 149 17.85 8.91 -4.58
N PRO A 150 18.49 7.74 -4.44
CA PRO A 150 17.92 6.48 -4.93
C PRO A 150 16.60 6.16 -4.22
N LEU A 151 15.62 5.68 -5.00
CA LEU A 151 14.26 5.36 -4.52
C LEU A 151 14.27 4.39 -3.32
N SER A 152 15.22 3.45 -3.29
CA SER A 152 15.35 2.50 -2.18
C SER A 152 15.61 3.19 -0.84
N ARG A 153 16.47 4.22 -0.81
CA ARG A 153 16.71 5.01 0.41
C ARG A 153 15.48 5.81 0.84
N ILE A 154 14.81 6.44 -0.12
CA ILE A 154 13.58 7.19 0.17
C ILE A 154 12.51 6.27 0.74
N LYS A 155 12.33 5.08 0.15
CA LYS A 155 11.36 4.09 0.63
C LYS A 155 11.67 3.62 2.06
N ILE A 156 12.94 3.30 2.37
CA ILE A 156 13.33 2.91 3.74
C ILE A 156 13.01 4.01 4.74
N ILE A 157 13.32 5.27 4.41
CA ILE A 157 13.03 6.42 5.29
C ILE A 157 11.51 6.59 5.45
N ALA A 158 10.74 6.49 4.37
CA ALA A 158 9.29 6.60 4.41
C ALA A 158 8.66 5.48 5.24
N ASP A 159 9.08 4.24 5.04
CA ASP A 159 8.61 3.08 5.80
C ASP A 159 8.93 3.25 7.30
N ALA A 160 10.13 3.73 7.63
CA ALA A 160 10.51 4.04 9.02
C ALA A 160 9.64 5.16 9.62
N LEU A 161 9.32 6.21 8.85
CA LEU A 161 8.42 7.29 9.29
C LEU A 161 6.99 6.78 9.51
N TYR A 162 6.46 5.93 8.62
CA TYR A 162 5.14 5.33 8.83
C TYR A 162 5.09 4.47 10.09
N VAL A 163 6.11 3.64 10.32
CA VAL A 163 6.22 2.82 11.54
C VAL A 163 6.32 3.69 12.78
N ALA A 164 7.19 4.71 12.78
CA ALA A 164 7.35 5.62 13.91
C ALA A 164 6.03 6.36 14.22
N THR A 165 5.34 6.87 13.20
CA THR A 165 4.02 7.53 13.37
C THR A 165 2.99 6.56 13.96
N ALA A 166 2.92 5.34 13.45
CA ALA A 166 1.99 4.34 13.97
C ALA A 166 2.32 3.94 15.43
N LEU A 167 3.60 3.83 15.79
CA LEU A 167 4.01 3.58 17.17
C LEU A 167 3.64 4.73 18.10
N ILE A 168 3.81 5.99 17.67
CA ILE A 168 3.38 7.17 18.44
C ILE A 168 1.86 7.14 18.64
N LEU A 169 1.09 6.84 17.60
CA LEU A 169 -0.37 6.72 17.70
C LEU A 169 -0.78 5.58 18.64
N ASN A 170 -0.14 4.42 18.56
CA ASN A 170 -0.39 3.30 19.47
C ASN A 170 -0.02 3.66 20.91
N PHE A 171 1.06 4.41 21.14
CA PHE A 171 1.45 4.87 22.47
C PHE A 171 0.42 5.88 23.04
N VAL A 172 -0.04 6.82 22.23
CA VAL A 172 -1.12 7.75 22.61
C VAL A 172 -2.41 6.99 22.92
N THR A 173 -2.74 5.97 22.14
CA THR A 173 -3.90 5.09 22.39
C THR A 173 -3.76 4.36 23.72
N TRP A 174 -2.60 3.80 23.99
CA TRP A 174 -2.32 3.12 25.25
C TRP A 174 -2.47 4.07 26.47
N LEU A 175 -2.06 5.32 26.31
CA LEU A 175 -2.13 6.31 27.41
C LEU A 175 -3.56 6.79 27.67
N LEU A 176 -4.35 7.02 26.60
CA LEU A 176 -5.68 7.65 26.72
C LEU A 176 -6.83 6.63 26.74
N TRP A 177 -6.70 5.51 26.02
CA TRP A 177 -7.73 4.48 25.85
C TRP A 177 -7.09 3.09 25.80
N PRO A 178 -6.52 2.58 26.92
CA PRO A 178 -5.79 1.31 26.93
C PRO A 178 -6.65 0.12 26.47
N GLU A 179 -7.97 0.19 26.67
CA GLU A 179 -8.93 -0.83 26.23
C GLU A 179 -9.07 -0.94 24.69
N LYS A 180 -8.71 0.12 23.96
CA LYS A 180 -8.76 0.16 22.49
C LYS A 180 -7.43 -0.18 21.84
N LEU A 181 -6.42 -0.51 22.62
CA LEU A 181 -5.09 -0.76 22.09
C LEU A 181 -5.05 -2.02 21.22
N VAL A 182 -4.89 -1.82 19.93
CA VAL A 182 -4.54 -2.87 18.96
C VAL A 182 -3.26 -2.46 18.27
N LEU A 183 -2.22 -3.27 18.40
CA LEU A 183 -0.92 -2.96 17.83
C LEU A 183 -0.97 -3.03 16.31
N SER A 184 -0.78 -1.87 15.67
CA SER A 184 -0.72 -1.74 14.21
C SER A 184 0.65 -2.13 13.65
N VAL A 185 1.68 -2.08 14.50
CA VAL A 185 3.06 -2.48 14.17
C VAL A 185 3.41 -3.73 14.96
N GLY A 186 3.95 -4.72 14.28
CA GLY A 186 4.34 -5.99 14.90
C GLY A 186 5.19 -6.86 13.98
N ILE A 187 5.18 -8.17 14.22
CA ILE A 187 5.96 -9.15 13.45
C ILE A 187 5.64 -9.04 11.96
N SER A 188 4.36 -8.88 11.59
CA SER A 188 3.96 -8.72 10.19
C SER A 188 4.60 -7.52 9.52
N SER A 189 4.78 -6.40 10.24
CA SER A 189 5.41 -5.19 9.70
C SER A 189 6.88 -5.43 9.36
N VAL A 190 7.62 -6.07 10.27
CA VAL A 190 9.04 -6.39 10.05
C VAL A 190 9.19 -7.37 8.89
N VAL A 191 8.44 -8.47 8.91
CA VAL A 191 8.49 -9.50 7.88
C VAL A 191 8.11 -8.95 6.51
N SER A 192 7.09 -8.06 6.44
CA SER A 192 6.65 -7.42 5.20
C SER A 192 7.74 -6.57 4.55
N VAL A 193 8.53 -5.82 5.31
CA VAL A 193 9.64 -5.00 4.78
C VAL A 193 10.62 -5.84 3.97
N PHE A 194 10.95 -7.03 4.49
CA PHE A 194 11.94 -7.91 3.84
C PHE A 194 11.36 -8.77 2.73
N LEU A 195 10.13 -9.23 2.88
CA LEU A 195 9.55 -10.24 1.98
C LEU A 195 8.75 -9.64 0.82
N THR A 196 8.07 -8.50 1.00
CA THR A 196 7.24 -7.91 -0.07
C THR A 196 8.05 -7.64 -1.33
N GLY A 197 9.24 -7.05 -1.20
CA GLY A 197 10.12 -6.81 -2.35
C GLY A 197 10.58 -8.09 -3.05
N ARG A 198 10.82 -9.17 -2.29
CA ARG A 198 11.18 -10.47 -2.85
C ARG A 198 10.02 -11.10 -3.61
N PHE A 199 8.79 -11.03 -3.07
CA PHE A 199 7.59 -11.52 -3.76
C PHE A 199 7.27 -10.71 -5.01
N VAL A 200 7.46 -9.40 -5.01
CA VAL A 200 7.37 -8.56 -6.23
C VAL A 200 8.38 -9.04 -7.28
N GLY A 201 9.64 -9.23 -6.89
CA GLY A 201 10.67 -9.73 -7.80
C GLY A 201 10.37 -11.14 -8.34
N LEU A 202 9.89 -12.04 -7.48
CA LEU A 202 9.47 -13.39 -7.85
C LEU A 202 8.29 -13.37 -8.83
N SER A 203 7.30 -12.51 -8.57
CA SER A 203 6.15 -12.33 -9.46
C SER A 203 6.54 -11.92 -10.87
N PHE A 204 7.51 -11.00 -11.00
CA PHE A 204 8.04 -10.62 -12.32
C PHE A 204 8.86 -11.71 -13.01
N ARG A 205 9.47 -12.63 -12.24
CA ARG A 205 10.19 -13.78 -12.82
C ARG A 205 9.24 -14.86 -13.29
N LEU A 206 8.21 -15.18 -12.48
CA LEU A 206 7.22 -16.22 -12.80
C LEU A 206 6.26 -15.79 -13.92
N PHE A 207 5.93 -14.50 -13.95
CA PHE A 207 4.95 -13.94 -14.88
C PHE A 207 5.54 -12.76 -15.67
N PRO A 208 6.49 -12.97 -16.59
CA PRO A 208 7.14 -11.88 -17.33
C PRO A 208 6.14 -11.05 -18.17
N LYS A 209 4.99 -11.64 -18.54
CA LYS A 209 3.91 -10.97 -19.28
C LYS A 209 3.19 -9.86 -18.49
N ILE A 210 3.43 -9.76 -17.18
CA ILE A 210 2.92 -8.66 -16.33
C ILE A 210 3.59 -7.33 -16.70
N ARG A 211 4.87 -7.35 -17.11
CA ARG A 211 5.58 -6.15 -17.54
C ARG A 211 5.07 -5.69 -18.89
N MET A 212 4.44 -4.53 -18.91
CA MET A 212 4.01 -3.88 -20.15
C MET A 212 5.00 -2.79 -20.58
N THR A 213 4.97 -2.46 -21.86
CA THR A 213 5.78 -1.34 -22.39
C THR A 213 5.38 -0.03 -21.72
N PRO A 214 6.30 0.96 -21.53
CA PRO A 214 5.99 2.23 -20.88
C PRO A 214 4.78 2.93 -21.50
N PHE A 215 3.81 3.30 -20.65
CA PHE A 215 2.61 4.03 -21.09
C PHE A 215 2.89 5.53 -21.15
N PHE A 216 3.49 6.06 -20.09
CA PHE A 216 4.03 7.41 -20.08
C PHE A 216 5.47 7.35 -20.59
N SER A 217 5.66 7.54 -21.88
CA SER A 217 7.00 7.78 -22.42
C SER A 217 7.56 9.01 -21.67
N SER A 218 8.51 8.78 -20.76
CA SER A 218 9.33 9.84 -20.24
C SER A 218 10.08 10.44 -21.42
N GLY A 219 9.60 11.58 -21.90
CA GLY A 219 10.36 12.37 -22.87
C GLY A 219 11.73 12.62 -22.25
N LYS A 220 12.75 11.90 -22.75
CA LYS A 220 14.12 12.33 -22.60
C LYS A 220 14.21 13.69 -23.30
N LYS A 221 14.30 14.74 -22.54
CA LYS A 221 15.00 15.96 -22.87
C LYS A 221 15.84 16.34 -21.66
#